data_bb137c1e97e365cf0c1eddf59bba9223
#
_entry.id   bb137c1e97e365cf0c1eddf59bba9223
#
_cell.length_a   1.000
_cell.length_b   1.000
_cell.length_c   1.000
_cell.angle_alpha   90.00
_cell.angle_beta   90.00
_cell.angle_gamma   90.00
#
_symmetry.space_group_name_H-M   'P 1'
#
loop_
_entity.id
_entity.type
_entity.pdbx_description
1 polymer ?
#
loop_
_entity_poly.entity_id
_entity_poly.type
_entity_poly.pdbx_seq_one_letter_code
_entity_poly.pdbx_strand_id
1 'polypeptide(L)'
;KVGCVVVGVDREIRSTGFNGFPRGISDDLERLSDREKKYPLICHAEENAIMHAARIGLSLKGCTAYVTWPPCTRCARSLIQAGVIEVVYPAGSEVPERWIPDFEMSTQMLDEAGLTIRKA
;
A
#
# COMPACT_ATOMS: atom_id res chain seq x y z
N LYS A 1 -1.29 -8.64 -9.47
CA LYS A 1 -0.22 -8.41 -8.49
C LYS A 1 -0.12 -6.93 -8.18
N VAL A 2 0.13 -6.60 -6.93
CA VAL A 2 0.25 -5.23 -6.45
C VAL A 2 1.66 -4.98 -5.96
N GLY A 3 2.21 -3.83 -6.33
CA GLY A 3 3.53 -3.39 -5.87
C GLY A 3 3.47 -1.97 -5.36
N CYS A 4 4.42 -1.63 -4.50
CA CYS A 4 4.59 -0.30 -3.94
C CYS A 4 6.06 0.08 -3.90
N VAL A 5 6.36 1.29 -4.36
CA VAL A 5 7.70 1.88 -4.26
C VAL A 5 7.56 3.23 -3.55
N VAL A 6 8.29 3.41 -2.47
CA VAL A 6 8.28 4.66 -1.71
C VAL A 6 9.55 5.44 -2.01
N VAL A 7 9.39 6.68 -2.42
CA VAL A 7 10.45 7.53 -2.95
C VAL A 7 10.56 8.80 -2.12
N GLY A 8 11.77 9.20 -1.78
CA GLY A 8 12.05 10.42 -1.03
C GLY A 8 12.05 11.67 -1.90
N VAL A 9 12.31 12.81 -1.28
CA VAL A 9 12.25 14.13 -1.93
C VAL A 9 13.27 14.29 -3.08
N ASP A 10 14.38 13.58 -3.01
CA ASP A 10 15.40 13.59 -4.06
C ASP A 10 15.21 12.48 -5.09
N ARG A 11 14.01 11.87 -5.09
CA ARG A 11 13.65 10.76 -5.98
C ARG A 11 14.44 9.47 -5.73
N GLU A 12 15.07 9.37 -4.57
CA GLU A 12 15.72 8.13 -4.16
C GLU A 12 14.66 7.11 -3.71
N ILE A 13 14.86 5.85 -4.08
CA ILE A 13 14.00 4.78 -3.59
C ILE A 13 14.35 4.52 -2.13
N ARG A 14 13.36 4.62 -1.26
CA ARG A 14 13.52 4.37 0.18
C ARG A 14 13.05 3.00 0.59
N SER A 15 11.96 2.52 0.02
CA SER A 15 11.43 1.20 0.34
C SER A 15 10.59 0.67 -0.80
N THR A 16 10.45 -0.66 -0.83
CA THR A 16 9.58 -1.33 -1.78
C THR A 16 8.77 -2.39 -1.06
N GLY A 17 7.65 -2.75 -1.64
CA GLY A 17 6.81 -3.83 -1.13
C GLY A 17 5.98 -4.45 -2.23
N PHE A 18 5.56 -5.68 -2.01
CA PHE A 18 4.62 -6.39 -2.86
C PHE A 18 3.72 -7.23 -1.97
N ASN A 19 2.57 -7.66 -2.50
CA ASN A 19 1.65 -8.49 -1.74
C ASN A 19 2.29 -9.84 -1.43
N GLY A 20 2.22 -10.26 -0.18
CA GLY A 20 2.79 -11.52 0.24
C GLY A 20 2.47 -11.84 1.69
N PHE A 21 2.70 -13.07 2.08
CA PHE A 21 2.55 -13.47 3.47
C PHE A 21 3.76 -12.98 4.30
N PRO A 22 3.60 -12.82 5.60
CA PRO A 22 4.72 -12.46 6.47
C PRO A 22 5.86 -13.47 6.36
N ARG A 23 7.08 -12.99 6.61
CA ARG A 23 8.26 -13.85 6.63
C ARG A 23 8.06 -15.01 7.59
N GLY A 24 8.46 -16.21 7.16
CA GLY A 24 8.33 -17.42 7.99
C GLY A 24 6.97 -18.08 7.96
N ILE A 25 5.99 -17.47 7.30
CA ILE A 25 4.65 -18.05 7.13
C ILE A 25 4.61 -18.75 5.78
N SER A 26 4.19 -20.02 5.79
CA SER A 26 4.10 -20.82 4.57
C SER A 26 3.05 -20.27 3.62
N ASP A 27 3.43 -20.06 2.37
CA ASP A 27 2.58 -19.57 1.29
C ASP A 27 2.17 -20.70 0.34
N ASP A 28 1.85 -21.86 0.90
CA ASP A 28 1.43 -23.02 0.12
C ASP A 28 0.16 -22.74 -0.72
N LEU A 29 -0.08 -23.60 -1.71
CA LEU A 29 -1.20 -23.40 -2.65
C LEU A 29 -2.56 -23.41 -1.97
N GLU A 30 -2.72 -24.18 -0.90
CA GLU A 30 -3.98 -24.23 -0.16
C GLU A 30 -4.32 -22.87 0.43
N ARG A 31 -3.35 -22.21 1.06
CA ARG A 31 -3.54 -20.88 1.63
C ARG A 31 -3.71 -19.81 0.57
N LEU A 32 -2.97 -19.89 -0.54
CA LEU A 32 -3.04 -18.91 -1.62
C LEU A 32 -4.34 -18.99 -2.41
N SER A 33 -4.91 -20.19 -2.56
CA SER A 33 -6.13 -20.41 -3.35
C SER A 33 -7.42 -20.25 -2.57
N ASP A 34 -7.36 -20.29 -1.24
CA ASP A 34 -8.53 -20.14 -0.38
C ASP A 34 -8.55 -18.70 0.19
N ARG A 35 -9.50 -17.91 -0.27
CA ARG A 35 -9.62 -16.51 0.14
C ARG A 35 -9.75 -16.32 1.65
N GLU A 36 -10.50 -17.19 2.32
CA GLU A 36 -10.69 -17.10 3.77
C GLU A 36 -9.41 -17.36 4.53
N LYS A 37 -8.54 -18.23 4.02
CA LYS A 37 -7.23 -18.51 4.61
C LYS A 37 -6.20 -17.46 4.24
N LYS A 38 -6.27 -16.95 3.00
CA LYS A 38 -5.34 -15.96 2.48
C LYS A 38 -5.52 -14.59 3.14
N TYR A 39 -6.77 -14.16 3.30
CA TYR A 39 -7.07 -12.80 3.74
C TYR A 39 -6.42 -12.41 5.06
N PRO A 40 -6.48 -13.23 6.12
CA PRO A 40 -5.83 -12.88 7.39
C PRO A 40 -4.31 -12.87 7.32
N LEU A 41 -3.73 -13.58 6.35
CA LEU A 41 -2.28 -13.76 6.25
C LEU A 41 -1.61 -12.81 5.28
N ILE A 42 -2.35 -12.25 4.32
CA ILE A 42 -1.75 -11.43 3.27
C ILE A 42 -1.41 -10.03 3.76
N CYS A 43 -0.17 -9.61 3.56
CA CYS A 43 0.24 -8.23 3.72
C CYS A 43 0.15 -7.54 2.37
N HIS A 44 -0.43 -6.36 2.34
CA HIS A 44 -0.51 -5.58 1.11
C HIS A 44 0.86 -4.96 0.78
N ALA A 45 1.06 -4.59 -0.48
CA ALA A 45 2.30 -4.02 -0.94
C ALA A 45 2.71 -2.78 -0.15
N GLU A 46 1.76 -1.89 0.12
CA GLU A 46 2.00 -0.66 0.89
C GLU A 46 2.42 -0.98 2.32
N GLU A 47 1.72 -1.91 2.95
CA GLU A 47 2.03 -2.37 4.29
C GLU A 47 3.45 -2.95 4.36
N ASN A 48 3.80 -3.78 3.38
CA ASN A 48 5.13 -4.38 3.31
C ASN A 48 6.22 -3.33 3.09
N ALA A 49 5.97 -2.32 2.28
CA ALA A 49 6.92 -1.21 2.10
C ALA A 49 7.15 -0.45 3.41
N ILE A 50 6.08 -0.17 4.16
CA ILE A 50 6.16 0.51 5.45
C ILE A 50 6.92 -0.35 6.47
N MET A 51 6.57 -1.62 6.57
CA MET A 51 7.22 -2.53 7.52
C MET A 51 8.68 -2.79 7.18
N HIS A 52 9.01 -2.84 5.88
CA HIS A 52 10.40 -2.96 5.45
C HIS A 52 11.22 -1.74 5.91
N ALA A 53 10.70 -0.54 5.72
CA ALA A 53 11.34 0.68 6.21
C ALA A 53 11.50 0.67 7.73
N ALA A 54 10.45 0.25 8.45
CA ALA A 54 10.51 0.13 9.90
C ALA A 54 11.58 -0.86 10.35
N ARG A 55 11.71 -1.98 9.64
CA ARG A 55 12.67 -3.04 9.98
C ARG A 55 14.11 -2.57 9.86
N ILE A 56 14.43 -1.73 8.89
CA ILE A 56 15.78 -1.21 8.68
C ILE A 56 16.00 0.17 9.33
N GLY A 57 14.98 0.72 9.96
CA GLY A 57 15.09 2.01 10.66
C GLY A 57 15.08 3.21 9.73
N LEU A 58 14.37 3.16 8.62
CA LEU A 58 14.31 4.22 7.63
C LEU A 58 12.97 4.97 7.69
N SER A 59 13.03 6.30 7.84
CA SER A 59 11.82 7.13 7.85
C SER A 59 11.22 7.27 6.46
N LEU A 60 9.90 7.21 6.37
CA LEU A 60 9.14 7.49 5.15
C LEU A 60 8.47 8.87 5.19
N LYS A 61 8.80 9.67 6.19
CA LYS A 61 8.24 11.01 6.32
C LYS A 61 8.58 11.86 5.11
N GLY A 62 7.57 12.51 4.54
CA GLY A 62 7.74 13.38 3.38
C GLY A 62 7.89 12.67 2.05
N CYS A 63 7.71 11.35 2.03
CA CYS A 63 7.90 10.54 0.82
C CYS A 63 6.65 10.46 -0.04
N THR A 64 6.84 10.01 -1.27
CA THR A 64 5.77 9.69 -2.22
C THR A 64 5.69 8.17 -2.38
N ALA A 65 4.48 7.62 -2.27
CA ALA A 65 4.23 6.20 -2.50
C ALA A 65 3.66 6.00 -3.90
N TYR A 66 4.39 5.27 -4.72
CA TYR A 66 3.93 4.83 -6.04
C TYR A 66 3.37 3.42 -5.89
N VAL A 67 2.10 3.28 -6.13
CA VAL A 67 1.41 1.98 -6.01
C VAL A 67 0.79 1.60 -7.33
N THR A 68 0.69 0.29 -7.62
CA THR A 68 0.12 -0.20 -8.90
C THR A 68 -1.41 -0.21 -8.88
N TRP A 69 -2.00 0.00 -7.72
CA TRP A 69 -3.44 0.05 -7.51
C TRP A 69 -3.78 1.05 -6.38
N PRO A 70 -4.98 1.67 -6.42
CA PRO A 70 -5.39 2.57 -5.32
C PRO A 70 -5.32 1.87 -3.97
N PRO A 71 -4.81 2.53 -2.93
CA PRO A 71 -4.72 1.91 -1.61
C PRO A 71 -6.10 1.73 -0.98
N CYS A 72 -6.28 0.60 -0.28
CA CYS A 72 -7.47 0.39 0.55
C CYS A 72 -7.41 1.25 1.81
N THR A 73 -8.50 1.28 2.59
CA THR A 73 -8.55 2.10 3.82
C THR A 73 -7.46 1.72 4.81
N ARG A 74 -7.18 0.42 4.95
CA ARG A 74 -6.12 -0.04 5.86
C ARG A 74 -4.75 0.51 5.45
N CYS A 75 -4.44 0.44 4.16
CA CYS A 75 -3.17 0.96 3.65
C CYS A 75 -3.12 2.48 3.67
N ALA A 76 -4.24 3.15 3.39
CA ALA A 76 -4.32 4.60 3.49
C ALA A 76 -3.98 5.08 4.91
N ARG A 77 -4.57 4.45 5.92
CA ARG A 77 -4.25 4.78 7.32
C ARG A 77 -2.76 4.66 7.60
N SER A 78 -2.19 3.55 7.15
CA SER A 78 -0.78 3.27 7.40
C SER A 78 0.15 4.26 6.69
N LEU A 79 -0.17 4.62 5.45
CA LEU A 79 0.59 5.60 4.70
C LEU A 79 0.55 6.98 5.36
N ILE A 80 -0.63 7.39 5.83
CA ILE A 80 -0.79 8.66 6.56
C ILE A 80 0.10 8.66 7.81
N GLN A 81 -0.01 7.63 8.62
CA GLN A 81 0.73 7.53 9.89
C GLN A 81 2.24 7.39 9.68
N ALA A 82 2.66 6.83 8.55
CA ALA A 82 4.08 6.74 8.20
C ALA A 82 4.68 8.08 7.74
N GLY A 83 3.83 9.08 7.49
CA GLY A 83 4.28 10.40 7.08
C GLY A 83 4.40 10.60 5.57
N VAL A 84 3.87 9.68 4.76
CA VAL A 84 3.80 9.83 3.31
C VAL A 84 2.92 11.03 2.96
N ILE A 85 3.34 11.84 1.99
CA ILE A 85 2.65 13.07 1.62
C ILE A 85 1.96 13.01 0.26
N GLU A 86 2.29 12.00 -0.54
CA GLU A 86 1.70 11.84 -1.86
C GLU A 86 1.54 10.35 -2.19
N VAL A 87 0.43 10.02 -2.83
CA VAL A 87 0.15 8.68 -3.35
C VAL A 87 -0.10 8.79 -4.85
N VAL A 88 0.61 7.98 -5.62
CA VAL A 88 0.49 7.96 -7.09
C VAL A 88 0.08 6.56 -7.52
N TYR A 89 -0.98 6.46 -8.33
CA TYR A 89 -1.40 5.18 -8.90
C TYR A 89 -1.89 5.38 -10.35
N PRO A 90 -1.99 4.29 -11.16
CA PRO A 90 -2.37 4.42 -12.56
C PRO A 90 -3.79 4.95 -12.73
N ALA A 91 -3.96 5.89 -13.63
CA ALA A 91 -5.29 6.31 -14.07
C ALA A 91 -5.98 5.14 -14.77
N GLY A 92 -7.29 5.02 -14.60
CA GLY A 92 -8.05 3.96 -15.25
C GLY A 92 -7.93 2.59 -14.59
N SER A 93 -7.43 2.51 -13.38
CA SER A 93 -7.45 1.26 -12.60
C SER A 93 -8.89 0.77 -12.45
N GLU A 94 -9.14 -0.46 -12.89
CA GLU A 94 -10.45 -1.07 -12.72
C GLU A 94 -10.58 -1.61 -11.30
N VAL A 95 -11.56 -1.09 -10.58
CA VAL A 95 -11.83 -1.48 -9.20
C VAL A 95 -13.06 -2.37 -9.18
N PRO A 96 -12.97 -3.61 -8.64
CA PRO A 96 -14.16 -4.45 -8.48
C PRO A 96 -15.23 -3.71 -7.67
N GLU A 97 -16.49 -3.87 -8.08
CA GLU A 97 -17.61 -3.14 -7.50
C GLU A 97 -17.67 -3.27 -5.97
N ARG A 98 -17.37 -4.45 -5.44
CA ARG A 98 -17.37 -4.71 -3.99
C ARG A 98 -16.36 -3.87 -3.22
N TRP A 99 -15.31 -3.37 -3.89
CA TRP A 99 -14.26 -2.57 -3.26
C TRP A 99 -14.46 -1.06 -3.38
N ILE A 100 -15.41 -0.63 -4.23
CA ILE A 100 -15.63 0.80 -4.50
C ILE A 100 -15.89 1.60 -3.22
N PRO A 101 -16.77 1.16 -2.29
CA PRO A 101 -16.99 1.93 -1.06
C PRO A 101 -15.73 2.09 -0.22
N ASP A 102 -14.89 1.06 -0.16
CA ASP A 102 -13.64 1.11 0.58
C ASP A 102 -12.66 2.10 -0.05
N PHE A 103 -12.53 2.08 -1.38
CA PHE A 103 -11.64 3.02 -2.07
C PHE A 103 -12.13 4.46 -2.01
N GLU A 104 -13.42 4.68 -2.02
CA GLU A 104 -13.98 6.03 -1.81
C GLU A 104 -13.63 6.55 -0.42
N MET A 105 -13.78 5.73 0.60
CA MET A 105 -13.40 6.08 1.97
C MET A 105 -11.90 6.34 2.09
N SER A 106 -11.08 5.50 1.46
CA SER A 106 -9.63 5.67 1.40
C SER A 106 -9.25 7.02 0.79
N THR A 107 -9.84 7.35 -0.35
CA THR A 107 -9.60 8.62 -1.03
C THR A 107 -9.99 9.81 -0.16
N GLN A 108 -11.14 9.76 0.49
CA GLN A 108 -11.58 10.80 1.41
C GLN A 108 -10.60 10.97 2.57
N MET A 109 -10.13 9.86 3.12
CA MET A 109 -9.19 9.85 4.23
C MET A 109 -7.86 10.49 3.84
N LEU A 110 -7.32 10.12 2.69
CA LEU A 110 -6.07 10.68 2.19
C LEU A 110 -6.21 12.18 1.94
N ASP A 111 -7.31 12.59 1.34
CA ASP A 111 -7.60 14.00 1.06
C ASP A 111 -7.73 14.81 2.35
N GLU A 112 -8.49 14.31 3.29
CA GLU A 112 -8.68 14.98 4.59
C GLU A 112 -7.38 15.12 5.36
N ALA A 113 -6.48 14.14 5.25
CA ALA A 113 -5.16 14.18 5.88
C ALA A 113 -4.17 15.09 5.14
N GLY A 114 -4.56 15.65 4.00
CA GLY A 114 -3.73 16.58 3.24
C GLY A 114 -2.74 15.93 2.29
N LEU A 115 -2.86 14.62 2.01
CA LEU A 115 -2.01 13.98 1.03
C LEU A 115 -2.46 14.34 -0.39
N THR A 116 -1.49 14.52 -1.27
CA THR A 116 -1.76 14.67 -2.69
C THR A 116 -2.02 13.28 -3.29
N ILE A 117 -3.07 13.19 -4.10
CA ILE A 117 -3.37 11.97 -4.87
C ILE A 117 -3.16 12.31 -6.33
N ARG A 118 -2.27 11.57 -6.99
CA ARG A 118 -1.97 11.79 -8.40
C ARG A 118 -2.23 10.50 -9.18
N LYS A 119 -3.04 10.62 -10.20
CA LYS A 119 -3.32 9.51 -11.13
C LYS A 119 -2.41 9.66 -12.32
N ALA A 120 -1.57 8.69 -12.51
CA ALA A 120 -0.59 8.72 -13.59
C ALA A 120 -1.03 7.94 -14.82
#